data_38657dd8e78783074f28958101ea0cb0
#
_entry.id   38657dd8e78783074f28958101ea0cb0
#
_cell.length_a   1.000
_cell.length_b   1.000
_cell.length_c   1.000
_cell.angle_alpha   90.00
_cell.angle_beta   90.00
_cell.angle_gamma   90.00
#
_symmetry.space_group_name_H-M   'P 1'
#
loop_
_entity.id
_entity.type
_entity.pdbx_description
1 polymer ?
#
loop_
_entity_poly.entity_id
_entity_poly.type
_entity_poly.pdbx_seq_one_letter_code
_entity_poly.pdbx_strand_id
1 'polypeptide(L)'
;MKDKQKNSSFVLHYIQLIKNKICAKLNVGKKLTNRSEDYSRWYNELVVMADLAENSAVRGCMVIKPYGYAVWEKMQSELDKMFKATGHQNAYFPLFVPESLFEAEEKNAEGFAKECAVVTHYRLKTDPEDSSKLIVDPDAKLEEELVVRPTSEAIIWNTYKNWIQSYRDLPIMVNQWANVVRWEMRPRLFLRTAEFLWQEGHTAHSTREEALEETKLINSLYADFAENFMAIPVIQGLKSESERFAGAVETYCIEALMQDGKALQAGTSHFLGQNFARAFDVKFATKSGDLEYVWATSWGVST
;
A
#
# COMPACT_ATOMS: atom_id res chain seq x y z
N MET A 1 -17.15 -26.33 22.28
CA MET A 1 -17.61 -27.07 21.07
C MET A 1 -18.85 -26.47 20.41
N LYS A 2 -19.78 -25.82 21.15
CA LYS A 2 -21.04 -25.26 20.56
C LYS A 2 -20.82 -23.98 19.71
N ASP A 3 -19.77 -23.20 19.94
CA ASP A 3 -19.51 -21.97 19.18
C ASP A 3 -18.88 -22.20 17.81
N LYS A 4 -18.08 -23.27 17.63
CA LYS A 4 -17.53 -23.62 16.31
C LYS A 4 -18.58 -24.09 15.29
N GLN A 5 -19.69 -24.70 15.78
CA GLN A 5 -20.78 -25.15 14.92
C GLN A 5 -21.68 -24.00 14.43
N LYS A 6 -21.86 -22.94 15.25
CA LYS A 6 -22.65 -21.77 14.85
C LYS A 6 -21.91 -20.94 13.77
N ASN A 7 -20.60 -20.77 13.88
CA ASN A 7 -19.80 -20.07 12.88
C ASN A 7 -19.78 -20.80 11.53
N SER A 8 -19.70 -22.13 11.52
CA SER A 8 -19.74 -22.93 10.29
C SER A 8 -21.08 -22.79 9.54
N SER A 9 -22.21 -22.78 10.27
CA SER A 9 -23.54 -22.62 9.69
C SER A 9 -23.73 -21.20 9.07
N PHE A 10 -23.22 -20.16 9.74
CA PHE A 10 -23.32 -18.79 9.26
C PHE A 10 -22.48 -18.59 7.98
N VAL A 11 -21.27 -19.14 7.94
CA VAL A 11 -20.40 -19.10 6.78
C VAL A 11 -21.02 -19.85 5.59
N LEU A 12 -21.59 -21.03 5.80
CA LEU A 12 -22.27 -21.79 4.75
C LEU A 12 -23.51 -21.06 4.22
N HIS A 13 -24.29 -20.44 5.10
CA HIS A 13 -25.45 -19.65 4.69
C HIS A 13 -25.03 -18.42 3.87
N TYR A 14 -23.96 -17.75 4.26
CA TYR A 14 -23.41 -16.60 3.55
C TYR A 14 -22.85 -16.99 2.17
N ILE A 15 -22.15 -18.12 2.08
CA ILE A 15 -21.66 -18.71 0.82
C ILE A 15 -22.85 -19.05 -0.11
N GLN A 16 -23.94 -19.58 0.43
CA GLN A 16 -25.12 -19.91 -0.37
C GLN A 16 -25.85 -18.66 -0.88
N LEU A 17 -25.96 -17.60 -0.05
CA LEU A 17 -26.50 -16.30 -0.47
C LEU A 17 -25.68 -15.66 -1.58
N ILE A 18 -24.35 -15.77 -1.47
CA ILE A 18 -23.40 -15.29 -2.49
C ILE A 18 -23.57 -16.09 -3.79
N LYS A 19 -23.61 -17.41 -3.73
CA LYS A 19 -23.88 -18.26 -4.90
C LYS A 19 -25.19 -17.87 -5.58
N ASN A 20 -26.25 -17.66 -4.82
CA ASN A 20 -27.55 -17.28 -5.36
C ASN A 20 -27.54 -15.87 -5.98
N LYS A 21 -26.85 -14.89 -5.39
CA LYS A 21 -26.67 -13.55 -5.98
C LYS A 21 -25.82 -13.59 -7.26
N ILE A 22 -24.73 -14.35 -7.26
CA ILE A 22 -23.89 -14.54 -8.45
C ILE A 22 -24.69 -15.24 -9.55
N CYS A 23 -25.43 -16.30 -9.22
CA CYS A 23 -26.29 -16.99 -10.18
C CYS A 23 -27.41 -16.08 -10.71
N ALA A 24 -28.02 -15.25 -9.87
CA ALA A 24 -29.07 -14.31 -10.28
C ALA A 24 -28.53 -13.19 -11.18
N LYS A 25 -27.33 -12.67 -10.92
CA LYS A 25 -26.65 -11.68 -11.79
C LYS A 25 -26.13 -12.31 -13.10
N LEU A 26 -25.65 -13.54 -13.06
CA LEU A 26 -25.24 -14.29 -14.26
C LEU A 26 -26.41 -14.57 -15.22
N ASN A 27 -27.66 -14.60 -14.69
CA ASN A 27 -28.87 -14.79 -15.52
C ASN A 27 -29.31 -13.53 -16.29
N VAL A 28 -28.64 -12.37 -16.14
CA VAL A 28 -28.93 -11.15 -16.90
C VAL A 28 -28.08 -11.10 -18.19
N GLY A 29 -28.16 -12.12 -19.02
CA GLY A 29 -27.84 -12.04 -20.48
C GLY A 29 -26.39 -11.79 -20.91
N LYS A 30 -25.44 -11.49 -20.00
CA LYS A 30 -24.02 -11.37 -20.35
C LYS A 30 -23.27 -12.65 -19.98
N LYS A 31 -22.81 -13.37 -21.00
CA LYS A 31 -21.94 -14.53 -20.82
C LYS A 31 -20.52 -14.01 -20.50
N LEU A 32 -19.93 -14.50 -19.41
CA LEU A 32 -18.54 -14.24 -19.08
C LEU A 32 -17.64 -14.73 -20.22
N THR A 33 -16.71 -13.89 -20.67
CA THR A 33 -15.71 -14.28 -21.66
C THR A 33 -14.92 -15.49 -21.15
N ASN A 34 -14.60 -16.42 -22.04
CA ASN A 34 -13.79 -17.57 -21.64
C ASN A 34 -12.36 -17.12 -21.35
N ARG A 35 -11.84 -17.55 -20.19
CA ARG A 35 -10.47 -17.21 -19.75
C ARG A 35 -9.39 -17.61 -20.76
N SER A 36 -9.57 -18.70 -21.49
CA SER A 36 -8.64 -19.18 -22.52
C SER A 36 -8.71 -18.38 -23.83
N GLU A 37 -9.81 -17.65 -24.09
CA GLU A 37 -9.96 -16.81 -25.26
C GLU A 37 -9.36 -15.42 -25.07
N ASP A 38 -9.70 -14.77 -23.94
CA ASP A 38 -9.18 -13.45 -23.57
C ASP A 38 -9.12 -13.32 -22.05
N TYR A 39 -7.93 -13.58 -21.49
CA TYR A 39 -7.67 -13.52 -20.06
C TYR A 39 -7.93 -12.13 -19.47
N SER A 40 -7.52 -11.07 -20.18
CA SER A 40 -7.66 -9.69 -19.71
C SER A 40 -9.13 -9.26 -19.62
N ARG A 41 -9.90 -9.59 -20.63
CA ARG A 41 -11.34 -9.31 -20.68
C ARG A 41 -12.09 -10.14 -19.65
N TRP A 42 -11.79 -11.43 -19.55
CA TRP A 42 -12.34 -12.32 -18.54
C TRP A 42 -12.13 -11.76 -17.12
N TYR A 43 -10.91 -11.30 -16.80
CA TYR A 43 -10.59 -10.75 -15.49
C TYR A 43 -11.45 -9.52 -15.14
N ASN A 44 -11.50 -8.54 -16.06
CA ASN A 44 -12.27 -7.32 -15.83
C ASN A 44 -13.79 -7.61 -15.72
N GLU A 45 -14.32 -8.48 -16.56
CA GLU A 45 -15.73 -8.90 -16.49
C GLU A 45 -16.01 -9.64 -15.17
N LEU A 46 -15.11 -10.52 -14.75
CA LEU A 46 -15.25 -11.28 -13.49
C LEU A 46 -15.32 -10.36 -12.27
N VAL A 47 -14.43 -9.39 -12.16
CA VAL A 47 -14.40 -8.44 -11.02
C VAL A 47 -15.73 -7.71 -10.89
N VAL A 48 -16.27 -7.21 -12.02
CA VAL A 48 -17.55 -6.47 -12.03
C VAL A 48 -18.74 -7.41 -11.80
N MET A 49 -18.77 -8.56 -12.46
CA MET A 49 -19.89 -9.54 -12.34
C MET A 49 -19.94 -10.18 -10.97
N ALA A 50 -18.81 -10.40 -10.32
CA ALA A 50 -18.72 -10.89 -8.94
C ALA A 50 -19.04 -9.83 -7.88
N ASP A 51 -19.35 -8.59 -8.30
CA ASP A 51 -19.69 -7.48 -7.43
C ASP A 51 -18.55 -7.08 -6.47
N LEU A 52 -17.30 -7.24 -6.92
CA LEU A 52 -16.11 -6.92 -6.11
C LEU A 52 -15.75 -5.44 -6.20
N ALA A 53 -15.70 -4.88 -7.40
CA ALA A 53 -15.38 -3.49 -7.66
C ALA A 53 -15.97 -3.01 -8.98
N GLU A 54 -16.00 -1.69 -9.17
CA GLU A 54 -16.35 -1.03 -10.42
C GLU A 54 -15.54 0.26 -10.60
N ASN A 55 -15.49 0.78 -11.82
CA ASN A 55 -14.86 2.07 -12.07
C ASN A 55 -15.64 3.20 -11.40
N SER A 56 -14.94 4.12 -10.77
CA SER A 56 -15.55 5.32 -10.18
C SER A 56 -15.73 6.42 -11.25
N ALA A 57 -16.32 7.57 -10.82
CA ALA A 57 -16.38 8.78 -11.63
C ALA A 57 -14.98 9.40 -11.84
N VAL A 58 -14.01 9.06 -11.00
CA VAL A 58 -12.61 9.52 -11.14
C VAL A 58 -11.84 8.50 -11.97
N ARG A 59 -11.31 8.95 -13.10
CA ARG A 59 -10.55 8.08 -14.00
C ARG A 59 -9.38 7.42 -13.29
N GLY A 60 -9.29 6.11 -13.38
CA GLY A 60 -8.23 5.32 -12.77
C GLY A 60 -8.47 4.91 -11.33
N CYS A 61 -9.48 5.47 -10.67
CA CYS A 61 -9.88 5.06 -9.33
C CYS A 61 -11.06 4.07 -9.39
N MET A 62 -11.09 3.12 -8.46
CA MET A 62 -12.17 2.15 -8.35
C MET A 62 -13.03 2.40 -7.12
N VAL A 63 -14.29 1.97 -7.22
CA VAL A 63 -15.15 1.74 -6.06
C VAL A 63 -15.00 0.28 -5.68
N ILE A 64 -14.45 -0.01 -4.53
CA ILE A 64 -14.45 -1.37 -3.96
C ILE A 64 -15.81 -1.57 -3.31
N LYS A 65 -16.59 -2.53 -3.84
CA LYS A 65 -17.94 -2.80 -3.34
C LYS A 65 -17.91 -3.57 -2.02
N PRO A 66 -19.01 -3.60 -1.28
CA PRO A 66 -19.04 -4.23 0.05
C PRO A 66 -18.51 -5.67 0.08
N TYR A 67 -18.75 -6.44 -0.97
CA TYR A 67 -18.24 -7.82 -1.04
C TYR A 67 -16.72 -7.86 -1.24
N GLY A 68 -16.18 -7.04 -2.15
CA GLY A 68 -14.74 -6.90 -2.35
C GLY A 68 -14.05 -6.31 -1.11
N TYR A 69 -14.69 -5.31 -0.48
CA TYR A 69 -14.14 -4.70 0.72
C TYR A 69 -14.10 -5.67 1.91
N ALA A 70 -15.09 -6.54 2.05
CA ALA A 70 -15.10 -7.59 3.08
C ALA A 70 -13.94 -8.60 2.92
N VAL A 71 -13.44 -8.81 1.69
CA VAL A 71 -12.22 -9.60 1.47
C VAL A 71 -11.00 -8.83 2.00
N TRP A 72 -10.90 -7.55 1.67
CA TRP A 72 -9.84 -6.68 2.18
C TRP A 72 -9.82 -6.61 3.72
N GLU A 73 -10.96 -6.41 4.37
CA GLU A 73 -11.05 -6.40 5.84
C GLU A 73 -10.50 -7.67 6.48
N LYS A 74 -10.72 -8.84 5.85
CA LYS A 74 -10.17 -10.11 6.34
C LYS A 74 -8.66 -10.20 6.14
N MET A 75 -8.17 -9.79 4.97
CA MET A 75 -6.73 -9.72 4.69
C MET A 75 -6.04 -8.79 5.70
N GLN A 76 -6.57 -7.59 5.87
CA GLN A 76 -6.09 -6.60 6.82
C GLN A 76 -6.06 -7.16 8.25
N SER A 77 -7.16 -7.77 8.69
CA SER A 77 -7.28 -8.29 10.05
C SER A 77 -6.26 -9.39 10.37
N GLU A 78 -5.98 -10.29 9.42
CA GLU A 78 -5.02 -11.37 9.66
C GLU A 78 -3.57 -10.87 9.57
N LEU A 79 -3.26 -10.08 8.57
CA LEU A 79 -1.91 -9.54 8.40
C LEU A 79 -1.55 -8.58 9.55
N ASP A 80 -2.50 -7.77 10.03
CA ASP A 80 -2.33 -6.89 11.20
C ASP A 80 -2.01 -7.68 12.48
N LYS A 81 -2.63 -8.84 12.68
CA LYS A 81 -2.30 -9.73 13.81
C LYS A 81 -0.87 -10.26 13.71
N MET A 82 -0.43 -10.61 12.49
CA MET A 82 0.94 -11.10 12.26
C MET A 82 1.97 -10.02 12.57
N PHE A 83 1.74 -8.78 12.13
CA PHE A 83 2.61 -7.66 12.47
C PHE A 83 2.64 -7.37 13.97
N LYS A 84 1.48 -7.35 14.63
CA LYS A 84 1.43 -7.13 16.08
C LYS A 84 2.10 -8.25 16.88
N ALA A 85 2.06 -9.48 16.40
CA ALA A 85 2.75 -10.61 17.02
C ALA A 85 4.27 -10.47 16.98
N THR A 86 4.82 -9.70 16.05
CA THR A 86 6.26 -9.37 15.95
C THR A 86 6.62 -8.02 16.58
N GLY A 87 5.68 -7.37 17.29
CA GLY A 87 5.91 -6.15 18.05
C GLY A 87 5.64 -4.85 17.31
N HIS A 88 5.15 -4.91 16.07
CA HIS A 88 4.80 -3.72 15.31
C HIS A 88 3.55 -3.03 15.86
N GLN A 89 3.52 -1.72 15.71
CA GLN A 89 2.42 -0.86 16.14
C GLN A 89 1.86 -0.07 14.95
N ASN A 90 0.53 0.10 14.92
CA ASN A 90 -0.10 0.92 13.90
C ASN A 90 0.00 2.40 14.26
N ALA A 91 0.33 3.22 13.27
CA ALA A 91 0.24 4.67 13.33
C ALA A 91 -0.48 5.20 12.08
N TYR A 92 -0.77 6.50 12.05
CA TYR A 92 -1.34 7.16 10.89
C TYR A 92 -0.58 8.46 10.61
N PHE A 93 -0.16 8.63 9.37
CA PHE A 93 0.52 9.83 8.89
C PHE A 93 -0.35 10.57 7.88
N PRO A 94 -0.19 11.89 7.74
CA PRO A 94 -1.03 12.71 6.86
C PRO A 94 -1.04 12.25 5.41
N LEU A 95 -2.19 12.43 4.75
CA LEU A 95 -2.37 12.19 3.33
C LEU A 95 -1.54 13.15 2.47
N PHE A 96 -1.45 14.41 2.91
CA PHE A 96 -0.76 15.47 2.20
C PHE A 96 0.69 15.57 2.69
N VAL A 97 1.61 15.67 1.74
CA VAL A 97 3.04 15.84 1.98
C VAL A 97 3.48 17.16 1.35
N PRO A 98 4.11 18.07 2.08
CA PRO A 98 4.68 19.29 1.51
C PRO A 98 5.67 18.96 0.38
N GLU A 99 5.63 19.74 -0.72
CA GLU A 99 6.51 19.50 -1.87
C GLU A 99 7.99 19.54 -1.47
N SER A 100 8.37 20.44 -0.57
CA SER A 100 9.74 20.55 -0.04
C SER A 100 10.29 19.28 0.60
N LEU A 101 9.43 18.44 1.19
CA LEU A 101 9.85 17.13 1.72
C LEU A 101 10.13 16.12 0.61
N PHE A 102 9.44 16.22 -0.52
CA PHE A 102 9.72 15.40 -1.70
C PHE A 102 11.04 15.76 -2.37
N GLU A 103 11.37 17.06 -2.44
CA GLU A 103 12.67 17.51 -2.96
C GLU A 103 13.85 16.97 -2.13
N ALA A 104 13.69 16.89 -0.82
CA ALA A 104 14.70 16.28 0.06
C ALA A 104 14.91 14.78 -0.24
N GLU A 105 13.88 14.11 -0.74
CA GLU A 105 13.89 12.69 -1.11
C GLU A 105 14.34 12.46 -2.56
N GLU A 106 14.29 13.45 -3.45
CA GLU A 106 14.49 13.32 -4.91
C GLU A 106 15.80 12.59 -5.27
N LYS A 107 16.85 12.78 -4.49
CA LYS A 107 18.13 12.05 -4.67
C LYS A 107 18.04 10.55 -4.45
N ASN A 108 16.99 10.10 -3.73
CA ASN A 108 16.74 8.69 -3.41
C ASN A 108 15.52 8.12 -4.14
N ALA A 109 14.69 8.97 -4.78
CA ALA A 109 13.36 8.62 -5.27
C ALA A 109 13.12 8.98 -6.75
N GLU A 110 14.11 8.84 -7.63
CA GLU A 110 13.96 9.14 -9.07
C GLU A 110 12.75 8.49 -9.78
N GLY A 111 12.06 7.53 -9.15
CA GLY A 111 10.96 6.78 -9.73
C GLY A 111 9.55 7.27 -9.37
N PHE A 112 9.34 7.94 -8.25
CA PHE A 112 8.00 8.23 -7.72
C PHE A 112 7.49 9.64 -7.96
N ALA A 113 8.38 10.61 -8.19
CA ALA A 113 8.03 12.03 -8.26
C ALA A 113 7.23 12.42 -9.51
N LYS A 114 7.18 11.58 -10.55
CA LYS A 114 6.66 11.97 -11.88
C LYS A 114 5.15 11.74 -12.05
N GLU A 115 4.50 10.95 -11.20
CA GLU A 115 3.10 10.53 -11.37
C GLU A 115 2.30 10.70 -10.06
N CYS A 116 2.33 11.90 -9.48
CA CYS A 116 1.58 12.24 -8.27
C CYS A 116 0.48 13.25 -8.55
N ALA A 117 -0.52 13.30 -7.67
CA ALA A 117 -1.52 14.36 -7.64
C ALA A 117 -1.02 15.50 -6.75
N VAL A 118 -1.11 16.72 -7.25
CA VAL A 118 -0.66 17.93 -6.55
C VAL A 118 -1.86 18.79 -6.21
N VAL A 119 -1.93 19.26 -4.96
CA VAL A 119 -2.97 20.18 -4.46
C VAL A 119 -2.35 21.56 -4.41
N THR A 120 -2.92 22.47 -5.20
CA THR A 120 -2.43 23.85 -5.38
C THR A 120 -3.30 24.90 -4.71
N HIS A 121 -4.57 24.58 -4.41
CA HIS A 121 -5.55 25.50 -3.83
C HIS A 121 -6.39 24.76 -2.77
N TYR A 122 -6.90 25.53 -1.78
CA TYR A 122 -7.68 24.99 -0.67
C TYR A 122 -9.17 25.35 -0.71
N ARG A 123 -9.63 26.10 -1.73
CA ARG A 123 -11.02 26.56 -1.78
C ARG A 123 -11.56 26.65 -3.21
N LEU A 124 -12.87 26.39 -3.34
CA LEU A 124 -13.65 26.69 -4.53
C LEU A 124 -14.50 27.95 -4.29
N LYS A 125 -14.85 28.64 -5.35
CA LYS A 125 -15.85 29.75 -5.33
C LYS A 125 -16.85 29.58 -6.47
N THR A 126 -17.99 30.23 -6.34
CA THR A 126 -18.97 30.33 -7.44
C THR A 126 -18.36 31.07 -8.62
N ASP A 127 -18.56 30.53 -9.82
CA ASP A 127 -18.13 31.20 -11.06
C ASP A 127 -18.89 32.57 -11.20
N PRO A 128 -18.17 33.69 -11.36
CA PRO A 128 -18.80 35.00 -11.56
C PRO A 128 -19.68 35.07 -12.81
N GLU A 129 -19.39 34.25 -13.83
CA GLU A 129 -20.14 34.24 -15.10
C GLU A 129 -21.28 33.21 -15.09
N ASP A 130 -21.25 32.21 -14.22
CA ASP A 130 -22.26 31.17 -14.13
C ASP A 130 -22.44 30.71 -12.67
N SER A 131 -23.47 31.24 -12.02
CA SER A 131 -23.76 30.93 -10.60
C SER A 131 -24.09 29.46 -10.31
N SER A 132 -24.29 28.63 -11.34
CA SER A 132 -24.49 27.18 -11.20
C SER A 132 -23.18 26.39 -11.14
N LYS A 133 -22.04 27.01 -11.39
CA LYS A 133 -20.72 26.37 -11.43
C LYS A 133 -19.83 26.77 -10.27
N LEU A 134 -18.96 25.86 -9.90
CA LEU A 134 -17.84 26.10 -8.99
C LEU A 134 -16.54 26.09 -9.78
N ILE A 135 -15.68 27.07 -9.49
CA ILE A 135 -14.30 27.12 -10.02
C ILE A 135 -13.30 27.16 -8.87
N VAL A 136 -12.06 26.83 -9.17
CA VAL A 136 -10.96 27.02 -8.21
C VAL A 136 -10.82 28.50 -7.90
N ASP A 137 -10.79 28.85 -6.61
CA ASP A 137 -10.59 30.23 -6.20
C ASP A 137 -9.13 30.65 -6.36
N PRO A 138 -8.78 31.57 -7.28
CA PRO A 138 -7.39 32.01 -7.49
C PRO A 138 -6.75 32.61 -6.24
N ASP A 139 -7.57 33.23 -5.35
CA ASP A 139 -7.09 33.87 -4.13
C ASP A 139 -6.82 32.86 -3.00
N ALA A 140 -7.13 31.58 -3.23
CA ALA A 140 -6.94 30.49 -2.29
C ALA A 140 -5.76 29.57 -2.68
N LYS A 141 -4.79 30.08 -3.44
CA LYS A 141 -3.57 29.34 -3.74
C LYS A 141 -2.79 29.05 -2.45
N LEU A 142 -2.29 27.84 -2.32
CA LEU A 142 -1.40 27.46 -1.22
C LEU A 142 -0.06 28.21 -1.35
N GLU A 143 0.54 28.55 -0.22
CA GLU A 143 1.90 29.12 -0.19
C GLU A 143 2.94 28.08 -0.61
N GLU A 144 2.72 26.83 -0.23
CA GLU A 144 3.48 25.65 -0.63
C GLU A 144 2.51 24.60 -1.18
N GLU A 145 2.83 24.01 -2.33
CA GLU A 145 2.01 22.97 -2.93
C GLU A 145 2.12 21.66 -2.13
N LEU A 146 1.04 20.89 -2.12
CA LEU A 146 0.98 19.63 -1.38
C LEU A 146 0.84 18.48 -2.35
N VAL A 147 1.62 17.44 -2.14
CA VAL A 147 1.52 16.19 -2.88
C VAL A 147 0.59 15.25 -2.14
N VAL A 148 -0.36 14.64 -2.85
CA VAL A 148 -1.12 13.51 -2.32
C VAL A 148 -0.19 12.31 -2.31
N ARG A 149 0.12 11.76 -1.13
CA ARG A 149 1.17 10.74 -0.94
C ARG A 149 1.10 9.59 -1.96
N PRO A 150 2.13 9.36 -2.77
CA PRO A 150 2.28 8.13 -3.55
C PRO A 150 2.92 7.01 -2.72
N THR A 151 3.57 7.40 -1.62
CA THR A 151 4.20 6.61 -0.56
C THR A 151 4.48 7.55 0.60
N SER A 152 4.79 7.06 1.79
CA SER A 152 4.86 7.89 3.00
C SER A 152 6.27 8.07 3.57
N GLU A 153 7.34 7.63 2.89
CA GLU A 153 8.71 7.76 3.39
C GLU A 153 9.02 9.19 3.83
N ALA A 154 8.78 10.18 2.98
CA ALA A 154 9.12 11.58 3.27
C ALA A 154 8.49 12.09 4.57
N ILE A 155 7.19 11.92 4.74
CA ILE A 155 6.48 12.39 5.94
C ILE A 155 6.84 11.58 7.20
N ILE A 156 7.08 10.27 7.05
CA ILE A 156 7.45 9.38 8.15
C ILE A 156 8.86 9.69 8.63
N TRP A 157 9.84 9.78 7.73
CA TRP A 157 11.22 10.05 8.10
C TRP A 157 11.41 11.46 8.66
N ASN A 158 10.68 12.45 8.15
CA ASN A 158 10.62 13.78 8.76
C ASN A 158 10.04 13.73 10.20
N THR A 159 9.09 12.83 10.45
CA THR A 159 8.53 12.63 11.80
C THR A 159 9.50 11.89 12.71
N TYR A 160 10.18 10.87 12.21
CA TYR A 160 11.16 10.07 12.98
C TYR A 160 12.34 10.90 13.47
N LYS A 161 12.71 11.95 12.75
CA LYS A 161 13.70 12.94 13.23
C LYS A 161 13.38 13.49 14.62
N ASN A 162 12.10 13.64 14.94
CA ASN A 162 11.64 14.13 16.24
C ASN A 162 11.43 13.00 17.26
N TRP A 163 11.08 11.79 16.81
CA TRP A 163 10.79 10.67 17.70
C TRP A 163 12.05 9.96 18.18
N ILE A 164 13.13 9.99 17.39
CA ILE A 164 14.38 9.29 17.67
C ILE A 164 15.42 10.29 18.16
N GLN A 165 15.83 10.15 19.41
CA GLN A 165 16.86 10.98 20.02
C GLN A 165 17.99 10.15 20.63
N SER A 166 17.69 8.94 21.08
CA SER A 166 18.64 8.06 21.74
C SER A 166 18.43 6.59 21.37
N TYR A 167 19.41 5.75 21.68
CA TYR A 167 19.30 4.30 21.49
C TYR A 167 18.13 3.66 22.23
N ARG A 168 17.52 4.35 23.23
CA ARG A 168 16.35 3.85 23.97
C ARG A 168 15.06 3.98 23.18
N ASP A 169 15.05 4.80 22.15
CA ASP A 169 13.90 5.01 21.27
C ASP A 169 13.84 3.97 20.15
N LEU A 170 14.87 3.12 20.04
CA LEU A 170 15.02 2.09 19.03
C LEU A 170 14.81 0.68 19.58
N PRO A 171 14.26 -0.25 18.78
CA PRO A 171 13.77 -0.03 17.43
C PRO A 171 12.40 0.68 17.41
N ILE A 172 12.16 1.52 16.39
CA ILE A 172 10.80 1.94 16.03
C ILE A 172 10.27 0.97 14.99
N MET A 173 9.10 0.40 15.24
CA MET A 173 8.48 -0.62 14.41
C MET A 173 7.03 -0.23 14.13
N VAL A 174 6.82 0.54 13.06
CA VAL A 174 5.52 1.15 12.75
C VAL A 174 4.97 0.63 11.43
N ASN A 175 3.67 0.33 11.45
CA ASN A 175 2.85 0.00 10.29
C ASN A 175 1.75 1.05 10.10
N GLN A 176 1.37 1.34 8.87
CA GLN A 176 0.25 2.20 8.53
C GLN A 176 -0.68 1.48 7.53
N TRP A 177 -1.97 1.43 7.86
CA TRP A 177 -3.03 1.08 6.92
C TRP A 177 -3.57 2.36 6.30
N ALA A 178 -3.45 2.51 4.98
CA ALA A 178 -3.75 3.77 4.33
C ALA A 178 -4.14 3.58 2.85
N ASN A 179 -4.48 4.68 2.20
CA ASN A 179 -4.51 4.79 0.75
C ASN A 179 -3.30 5.57 0.25
N VAL A 180 -2.95 5.37 -1.01
CA VAL A 180 -1.97 6.16 -1.75
C VAL A 180 -2.48 6.45 -3.14
N VAL A 181 -1.93 7.50 -3.78
CA VAL A 181 -2.29 7.90 -5.14
C VAL A 181 -1.05 7.90 -6.02
N ARG A 182 -1.07 7.05 -7.05
CA ARG A 182 -0.04 6.99 -8.10
C ARG A 182 -0.75 7.15 -9.44
N TRP A 183 -0.52 8.24 -10.14
CA TRP A 183 -1.28 8.59 -11.36
C TRP A 183 -1.05 7.56 -12.46
N GLU A 184 -2.02 6.65 -12.62
CA GLU A 184 -1.90 5.50 -13.54
C GLU A 184 -2.63 5.77 -14.86
N MET A 185 -1.93 5.61 -15.96
CA MET A 185 -2.47 5.87 -17.31
C MET A 185 -3.26 4.68 -17.89
N ARG A 186 -3.01 3.45 -17.40
CA ARG A 186 -3.64 2.21 -17.89
C ARG A 186 -4.22 1.40 -16.74
N PRO A 187 -5.28 1.92 -16.08
CA PRO A 187 -5.82 1.30 -14.89
C PRO A 187 -6.46 -0.06 -15.15
N ARG A 188 -6.34 -0.96 -14.18
CA ARG A 188 -7.05 -2.24 -14.08
C ARG A 188 -7.53 -2.43 -12.66
N LEU A 189 -8.80 -2.77 -12.47
CA LEU A 189 -9.38 -3.00 -11.15
C LEU A 189 -8.52 -3.98 -10.33
N PHE A 190 -8.17 -3.60 -9.12
CA PHE A 190 -7.25 -4.24 -8.16
C PHE A 190 -5.78 -4.35 -8.61
N LEU A 191 -5.50 -4.65 -9.86
CA LEU A 191 -4.12 -4.89 -10.31
C LEU A 191 -3.31 -3.62 -10.51
N ARG A 192 -3.98 -2.53 -10.95
CA ARG A 192 -3.31 -1.28 -11.26
C ARG A 192 -4.32 -0.12 -11.29
N THR A 193 -4.46 0.59 -10.18
CA THR A 193 -5.38 1.72 -10.05
C THR A 193 -4.62 2.96 -9.60
N ALA A 194 -5.16 4.15 -9.90
CA ALA A 194 -4.54 5.42 -9.51
C ALA A 194 -4.58 5.61 -8.00
N GLU A 195 -5.66 5.20 -7.35
CA GLU A 195 -5.78 5.10 -5.91
C GLU A 195 -5.98 3.65 -5.50
N PHE A 196 -5.31 3.23 -4.44
CA PHE A 196 -5.47 1.89 -3.86
C PHE A 196 -5.25 1.91 -2.35
N LEU A 197 -5.82 0.92 -1.69
CA LEU A 197 -5.59 0.64 -0.29
C LEU A 197 -4.35 -0.24 -0.15
N TRP A 198 -3.57 0.02 0.85
CA TRP A 198 -2.38 -0.76 1.14
C TRP A 198 -2.02 -0.75 2.62
N GLN A 199 -1.01 -1.48 2.93
CA GLN A 199 -0.27 -1.40 4.16
C GLN A 199 1.17 -1.03 3.80
N GLU A 200 1.76 -0.16 4.57
CA GLU A 200 3.18 0.19 4.52
C GLU A 200 3.76 0.20 5.93
N GLY A 201 4.91 -0.43 6.08
CA GLY A 201 5.63 -0.41 7.32
C GLY A 201 6.97 0.30 7.16
N HIS A 202 7.37 0.99 8.21
CA HIS A 202 8.63 1.72 8.26
C HIS A 202 9.27 1.50 9.62
N THR A 203 10.48 0.97 9.64
CA THR A 203 11.17 0.69 10.88
C THR A 203 12.54 1.35 10.93
N ALA A 204 12.99 1.67 12.13
CA ALA A 204 14.30 2.24 12.39
C ALA A 204 15.02 1.43 13.48
N HIS A 205 16.27 1.10 13.25
CA HIS A 205 17.07 0.21 14.08
C HIS A 205 18.43 0.83 14.42
N SER A 206 19.04 0.37 15.50
CA SER A 206 20.36 0.82 15.93
C SER A 206 21.50 0.18 15.13
N THR A 207 21.29 -1.03 14.60
CA THR A 207 22.32 -1.76 13.86
C THR A 207 21.84 -2.20 12.48
N ARG A 208 22.82 -2.43 11.60
CA ARG A 208 22.57 -2.96 10.25
C ARG A 208 21.92 -4.35 10.30
N GLU A 209 22.40 -5.16 11.22
CA GLU A 209 21.98 -6.54 11.40
C GLU A 209 20.51 -6.60 11.79
N GLU A 210 20.08 -5.81 12.78
CA GLU A 210 18.66 -5.71 13.20
C GLU A 210 17.76 -5.31 12.03
N ALA A 211 18.13 -4.29 11.25
CA ALA A 211 17.33 -3.84 10.11
C ALA A 211 17.26 -4.90 9.00
N LEU A 212 18.34 -5.65 8.75
CA LEU A 212 18.37 -6.70 7.75
C LEU A 212 17.54 -7.93 8.19
N GLU A 213 17.60 -8.29 9.48
CA GLU A 213 16.76 -9.33 10.07
C GLU A 213 15.28 -8.96 9.96
N GLU A 214 14.92 -7.72 10.28
CA GLU A 214 13.57 -7.19 10.13
C GLU A 214 13.09 -7.28 8.68
N THR A 215 13.91 -6.87 7.72
CA THR A 215 13.59 -6.95 6.29
C THR A 215 13.25 -8.38 5.86
N LYS A 216 14.02 -9.35 6.32
CA LYS A 216 13.81 -10.78 6.01
C LYS A 216 12.60 -11.36 6.75
N LEU A 217 12.39 -10.94 8.00
CA LEU A 217 11.21 -11.33 8.79
C LEU A 217 9.93 -10.94 8.07
N ILE A 218 9.82 -9.69 7.63
CA ILE A 218 8.63 -9.21 6.92
C ILE A 218 8.42 -9.95 5.59
N ASN A 219 9.48 -10.18 4.82
CA ASN A 219 9.36 -10.97 3.60
C ASN A 219 8.81 -12.39 3.87
N SER A 220 9.25 -13.01 4.95
CA SER A 220 8.76 -14.32 5.39
C SER A 220 7.30 -14.26 5.88
N LEU A 221 6.90 -13.21 6.60
CA LEU A 221 5.51 -12.98 7.01
C LEU A 221 4.58 -12.83 5.80
N TYR A 222 5.00 -12.10 4.78
CA TYR A 222 4.23 -11.98 3.54
C TYR A 222 4.07 -13.31 2.82
N ALA A 223 5.12 -14.13 2.79
CA ALA A 223 5.04 -15.47 2.20
C ALA A 223 4.10 -16.38 3.00
N ASP A 224 4.22 -16.40 4.32
CA ASP A 224 3.34 -17.18 5.21
C ASP A 224 1.88 -16.76 5.06
N PHE A 225 1.61 -15.44 5.02
CA PHE A 225 0.28 -14.91 4.77
C PHE A 225 -0.27 -15.32 3.40
N ALA A 226 0.53 -15.19 2.34
CA ALA A 226 0.11 -15.55 0.99
C ALA A 226 -0.21 -17.06 0.89
N GLU A 227 0.65 -17.93 1.42
CA GLU A 227 0.53 -19.37 1.27
C GLU A 227 -0.51 -19.97 2.22
N ASN A 228 -0.48 -19.61 3.51
CA ASN A 228 -1.26 -20.27 4.53
C ASN A 228 -2.63 -19.61 4.79
N PHE A 229 -2.77 -18.33 4.49
CA PHE A 229 -4.04 -17.63 4.63
C PHE A 229 -4.75 -17.38 3.30
N MET A 230 -4.02 -16.93 2.27
CA MET A 230 -4.59 -16.63 0.95
C MET A 230 -4.62 -17.84 0.02
N ALA A 231 -3.91 -18.93 0.35
CA ALA A 231 -3.71 -20.11 -0.49
C ALA A 231 -3.09 -19.76 -1.87
N ILE A 232 -2.20 -18.79 -1.89
CA ILE A 232 -1.46 -18.34 -3.08
C ILE A 232 0.00 -18.76 -2.92
N PRO A 233 0.47 -19.76 -3.67
CA PRO A 233 1.89 -20.14 -3.66
C PRO A 233 2.73 -19.00 -4.21
N VAL A 234 3.83 -18.68 -3.52
CA VAL A 234 4.73 -17.59 -3.88
C VAL A 234 6.18 -18.02 -3.90
N ILE A 235 6.99 -17.30 -4.67
CA ILE A 235 8.44 -17.44 -4.68
C ILE A 235 9.03 -16.25 -3.95
N GLN A 236 9.86 -16.53 -2.94
CA GLN A 236 10.62 -15.51 -2.23
C GLN A 236 11.97 -15.29 -2.93
N GLY A 237 12.37 -14.03 -3.07
CA GLY A 237 13.64 -13.72 -3.70
C GLY A 237 14.18 -12.33 -3.40
N LEU A 238 15.44 -12.13 -3.74
CA LEU A 238 16.12 -10.84 -3.76
C LEU A 238 16.03 -10.29 -5.18
N LYS A 239 15.56 -9.05 -5.33
CA LYS A 239 15.49 -8.37 -6.61
C LYS A 239 16.87 -8.04 -7.15
N SER A 240 17.00 -8.10 -8.48
CA SER A 240 18.19 -7.59 -9.19
C SER A 240 18.34 -6.08 -8.94
N GLU A 241 19.53 -5.57 -9.17
CA GLU A 241 19.84 -4.16 -8.97
C GLU A 241 18.94 -3.24 -9.79
N SER A 242 18.62 -3.63 -11.02
CA SER A 242 17.75 -2.87 -11.94
C SER A 242 16.28 -2.82 -11.52
N GLU A 243 15.81 -3.77 -10.69
CA GLU A 243 14.43 -3.88 -10.24
C GLU A 243 14.26 -3.46 -8.77
N ARG A 244 15.34 -3.03 -8.16
CA ARG A 244 15.36 -2.62 -6.76
C ARG A 244 14.58 -1.33 -6.55
N PHE A 245 13.93 -1.20 -5.41
CA PHE A 245 13.30 0.05 -4.99
C PHE A 245 14.34 1.17 -4.90
N ALA A 246 14.02 2.34 -5.47
CA ALA A 246 14.91 3.50 -5.42
C ALA A 246 15.23 3.88 -3.96
N GLY A 247 16.51 4.06 -3.66
CA GLY A 247 16.99 4.32 -2.30
C GLY A 247 17.19 3.08 -1.42
N ALA A 248 16.80 1.87 -1.85
CA ALA A 248 17.08 0.64 -1.12
C ALA A 248 18.47 0.06 -1.45
N VAL A 249 19.11 -0.52 -0.45
CA VAL A 249 20.35 -1.32 -0.60
C VAL A 249 20.02 -2.72 -1.07
N GLU A 250 18.97 -3.32 -0.52
CA GLU A 250 18.43 -4.63 -0.90
C GLU A 250 16.91 -4.57 -0.92
N THR A 251 16.29 -5.28 -1.87
CA THR A 251 14.82 -5.43 -1.95
C THR A 251 14.48 -6.90 -2.02
N TYR A 252 13.83 -7.41 -1.00
CA TYR A 252 13.22 -8.73 -0.99
C TYR A 252 11.79 -8.63 -1.49
N CYS A 253 11.30 -9.66 -2.14
CA CYS A 253 9.92 -9.70 -2.60
C CYS A 253 9.36 -11.12 -2.53
N ILE A 254 8.04 -11.20 -2.56
CA ILE A 254 7.30 -12.39 -2.91
C ILE A 254 6.64 -12.21 -4.27
N GLU A 255 6.71 -13.21 -5.13
CA GLU A 255 6.09 -13.20 -6.45
C GLU A 255 5.14 -14.39 -6.61
N ALA A 256 3.93 -14.10 -7.08
CA ALA A 256 2.94 -15.10 -7.44
C ALA A 256 2.91 -15.32 -8.94
N LEU A 257 2.63 -16.54 -9.38
CA LEU A 257 2.45 -16.83 -10.80
C LEU A 257 1.00 -16.57 -11.22
N MET A 258 0.81 -15.64 -12.14
CA MET A 258 -0.48 -15.38 -12.74
C MET A 258 -0.88 -16.50 -13.69
N GLN A 259 -2.18 -16.68 -13.92
CA GLN A 259 -2.71 -17.74 -14.78
C GLN A 259 -2.37 -17.57 -16.28
N ASP A 260 -1.89 -16.38 -16.67
CA ASP A 260 -1.35 -16.10 -18.00
C ASP A 260 0.18 -16.33 -18.09
N GLY A 261 0.78 -16.90 -17.03
CA GLY A 261 2.21 -17.22 -16.96
C GLY A 261 3.13 -16.08 -16.56
N LYS A 262 2.57 -14.91 -16.21
CA LYS A 262 3.37 -13.77 -15.75
C LYS A 262 3.58 -13.81 -14.24
N ALA A 263 4.76 -13.37 -13.79
CA ALA A 263 5.01 -13.12 -12.38
C ALA A 263 4.32 -11.83 -11.94
N LEU A 264 3.69 -11.87 -10.77
CA LEU A 264 3.10 -10.72 -10.09
C LEU A 264 3.83 -10.51 -8.78
N GLN A 265 4.46 -9.35 -8.61
CA GLN A 265 4.97 -8.92 -7.32
C GLN A 265 3.78 -8.77 -6.34
N ALA A 266 3.80 -9.55 -5.27
CA ALA A 266 2.69 -9.63 -4.32
C ALA A 266 3.01 -9.00 -2.95
N GLY A 267 4.25 -8.60 -2.72
CA GLY A 267 4.71 -7.89 -1.54
C GLY A 267 6.20 -7.63 -1.60
N THR A 268 6.67 -6.55 -0.99
CA THR A 268 8.09 -6.17 -0.96
C THR A 268 8.52 -5.77 0.43
N SER A 269 9.78 -6.07 0.75
CA SER A 269 10.47 -5.63 1.95
C SER A 269 11.85 -5.09 1.57
N HIS A 270 12.13 -3.85 1.96
CA HIS A 270 13.31 -3.10 1.55
C HIS A 270 14.24 -2.89 2.74
N PHE A 271 15.48 -3.30 2.60
CA PHE A 271 16.56 -2.82 3.44
C PHE A 271 17.08 -1.50 2.85
N LEU A 272 16.77 -0.40 3.51
CA LEU A 272 17.10 0.96 3.04
C LEU A 272 18.51 1.41 3.46
N GLY A 273 19.20 0.62 4.29
CA GLY A 273 20.48 1.02 4.84
C GLY A 273 20.33 2.29 5.69
N GLN A 274 21.15 3.30 5.42
CA GLN A 274 21.08 4.62 6.08
C GLN A 274 20.67 5.73 5.10
N ASN A 275 20.21 5.41 3.89
CA ASN A 275 19.98 6.40 2.84
C ASN A 275 18.90 7.42 3.27
N PHE A 276 17.75 6.97 3.73
CA PHE A 276 16.67 7.85 4.21
C PHE A 276 17.05 8.54 5.53
N ALA A 277 17.72 7.84 6.44
CA ALA A 277 18.20 8.44 7.68
C ALA A 277 19.14 9.63 7.42
N ARG A 278 19.99 9.53 6.41
CA ARG A 278 20.89 10.62 5.99
C ARG A 278 20.15 11.75 5.29
N ALA A 279 19.18 11.43 4.41
CA ALA A 279 18.39 12.42 3.69
C ALA A 279 17.58 13.32 4.63
N PHE A 280 17.00 12.73 5.69
CA PHE A 280 16.18 13.44 6.69
C PHE A 280 16.93 13.78 7.98
N ASP A 281 18.23 13.49 8.06
CA ASP A 281 19.10 13.73 9.23
C ASP A 281 18.57 13.07 10.52
N VAL A 282 18.15 11.79 10.42
CA VAL A 282 17.64 11.00 11.55
C VAL A 282 18.78 10.28 12.25
N LYS A 283 19.16 10.77 13.42
CA LYS A 283 20.26 10.27 14.25
C LYS A 283 19.77 9.93 15.65
N PHE A 284 20.52 9.08 16.32
CA PHE A 284 20.33 8.75 17.73
C PHE A 284 21.65 8.85 18.50
N ALA A 285 21.55 9.23 19.76
CA ALA A 285 22.70 9.16 20.68
C ALA A 285 22.92 7.70 21.12
N THR A 286 24.12 7.19 20.88
CA THR A 286 24.55 5.85 21.32
C THR A 286 24.74 5.80 22.84
N LYS A 287 25.03 4.64 23.39
CA LYS A 287 25.34 4.49 24.83
C LYS A 287 26.60 5.23 25.23
N SER A 288 27.55 5.45 24.32
CA SER A 288 28.78 6.25 24.53
C SER A 288 28.56 7.75 24.40
N GLY A 289 27.39 8.18 23.86
CA GLY A 289 27.06 9.58 23.63
C GLY A 289 27.36 10.07 22.21
N ASP A 290 27.91 9.23 21.34
CA ASP A 290 28.15 9.56 19.94
C ASP A 290 26.83 9.59 19.15
N LEU A 291 26.77 10.41 18.10
CA LEU A 291 25.61 10.48 17.22
C LEU A 291 25.82 9.58 16.00
N GLU A 292 24.90 8.65 15.79
CA GLU A 292 24.88 7.74 14.64
C GLU A 292 23.58 7.83 13.89
N TYR A 293 23.61 7.60 12.56
CA TYR A 293 22.41 7.46 11.74
C TYR A 293 21.75 6.10 12.01
N VAL A 294 20.42 6.07 12.07
CA VAL A 294 19.67 4.84 12.21
C VAL A 294 19.74 4.00 10.91
N TRP A 295 19.50 2.71 11.05
CA TRP A 295 19.32 1.77 9.95
C TRP A 295 17.82 1.58 9.68
N ALA A 296 17.44 1.60 8.43
CA ALA A 296 16.07 1.78 7.98
C ALA A 296 15.55 0.60 7.19
N THR A 297 14.26 0.29 7.37
CA THR A 297 13.51 -0.60 6.46
C THR A 297 12.20 0.06 6.03
N SER A 298 11.68 -0.36 4.87
CA SER A 298 10.29 -0.13 4.50
C SER A 298 9.72 -1.36 3.81
N TRP A 299 8.42 -1.57 3.90
CA TRP A 299 7.78 -2.76 3.35
C TRP A 299 6.29 -2.51 3.13
N GLY A 300 5.72 -3.17 2.11
CA GLY A 300 4.34 -2.92 1.72
C GLY A 300 3.69 -4.03 0.90
N VAL A 301 2.36 -4.11 1.05
CA VAL A 301 1.45 -4.91 0.24
C VAL A 301 0.13 -4.15 0.03
N SER A 302 -0.45 -4.28 -1.17
CA SER A 302 -1.69 -3.59 -1.56
C SER A 302 -2.85 -4.55 -1.83
N THR A 303 -4.04 -3.95 -2.01
CA THR A 303 -5.24 -4.63 -2.50
C THR A 303 -5.06 -5.26 -3.86
#